data_abc65e641db57aa9cb938da2905b9220
#
_entry.id   abc65e641db57aa9cb938da2905b9220
#
_cell.length_a   1.000
_cell.length_b   1.000
_cell.length_c   1.000
_cell.angle_alpha   90.00
_cell.angle_beta   90.00
_cell.angle_gamma   90.00
#
_symmetry.space_group_name_H-M   'P 1'
#
loop_
_entity.id
_entity.type
_entity.pdbx_description
1 polymer ?
#
loop_
_entity_poly.entity_id
_entity_poly.type
_entity_poly.pdbx_seq_one_letter_code
_entity_poly.pdbx_strand_id
1 'polypeptide(L)'
;MTKKSYTILVVEDDFELRSALVDILLMAGYNCLQAEDGQQALMHIDHETVDMVITDHHMPVMDGEMLLKRLQHLCPELPVLMVTAYGSINGAVAAMQMGAVDYLPKPFEAKLLIEKVRMLLPDPNLAISQDVVAEDPYTKRIFALAKRLAQSDATVMLLGESGTGKEVLAHYIHRNSPRKDKPFVAINCAAIPETMLESLLFGYEKGAFTGAFQARSGKFEQANGGTLLLDEISEMDVSLQAKLLRVLQEREVERIGAKETIALNVRIIATSNRRLEDEVAQGRFREDLYYRLNVFPVKWKPLRERPLDILPLAERFIRHYNVNDKAITLNEDAKQSMMHHPWPGNIRELENVIQRALILCQGEEIVLDDLMFETDDLDTPHAERSLDSVKPGLNTFFAGESVLTNDLKNREYHLIVDTLKSVAGHKNKTAEILGISPRTLRYKIARMRENGFDFDYYESA
;
A
#
# COMPACT_ATOMS: atom_id res chain seq x y z
N MET A 1 17.97 -22.37 11.27
CA MET A 1 17.09 -21.44 12.03
C MET A 1 15.80 -21.35 11.25
N THR A 2 14.70 -21.84 11.80
CA THR A 2 13.37 -21.86 11.16
C THR A 2 12.90 -20.44 10.87
N LYS A 3 12.64 -20.11 9.60
CA LYS A 3 11.98 -18.88 9.16
C LYS A 3 10.67 -18.74 9.93
N LYS A 4 10.49 -17.71 10.74
CA LYS A 4 9.21 -17.42 11.40
C LYS A 4 8.29 -16.83 10.33
N SER A 5 7.42 -17.64 9.75
CA SER A 5 6.37 -17.18 8.84
C SER A 5 5.15 -16.83 9.68
N TYR A 6 4.55 -15.66 9.43
CA TYR A 6 3.29 -15.26 10.07
C TYR A 6 2.12 -16.04 9.48
N THR A 7 1.19 -16.39 10.33
CA THR A 7 -0.04 -17.10 9.94
C THR A 7 -1.21 -16.13 9.92
N ILE A 8 -1.81 -15.97 8.75
CA ILE A 8 -2.97 -15.11 8.50
C ILE A 8 -4.21 -15.99 8.35
N LEU A 9 -5.25 -15.70 9.12
CA LEU A 9 -6.54 -16.36 8.97
C LEU A 9 -7.42 -15.53 8.04
N VAL A 10 -7.80 -16.11 6.90
CA VAL A 10 -8.71 -15.52 5.92
C VAL A 10 -10.12 -16.05 6.14
N VAL A 11 -11.07 -15.16 6.41
CA VAL A 11 -12.48 -15.47 6.70
C VAL A 11 -13.36 -14.81 5.66
N GLU A 12 -13.90 -15.60 4.74
CA GLU A 12 -14.71 -15.15 3.59
C GLU A 12 -15.63 -16.29 3.18
N ASP A 13 -16.92 -16.04 2.99
CA ASP A 13 -17.90 -17.05 2.62
C ASP A 13 -17.83 -17.41 1.12
N ASP A 14 -17.48 -16.45 0.27
CA ASP A 14 -17.22 -16.70 -1.15
C ASP A 14 -15.93 -17.51 -1.34
N PHE A 15 -16.07 -18.75 -1.84
CA PHE A 15 -14.95 -19.67 -2.03
C PHE A 15 -13.92 -19.15 -3.03
N GLU A 16 -14.36 -18.54 -4.14
CA GLU A 16 -13.44 -18.05 -5.19
C GLU A 16 -12.62 -16.88 -4.67
N LEU A 17 -13.26 -15.93 -3.97
CA LEU A 17 -12.57 -14.78 -3.39
C LEU A 17 -11.66 -15.22 -2.24
N ARG A 18 -12.10 -16.13 -1.37
CA ARG A 18 -11.27 -16.70 -0.30
C ARG A 18 -10.00 -17.34 -0.86
N SER A 19 -10.15 -18.17 -1.90
CA SER A 19 -9.01 -18.82 -2.56
C SER A 19 -8.05 -17.80 -3.17
N ALA A 20 -8.57 -16.79 -3.86
CA ALA A 20 -7.75 -15.73 -4.44
C ALA A 20 -6.97 -14.92 -3.38
N LEU A 21 -7.62 -14.59 -2.25
CA LEU A 21 -6.96 -13.92 -1.13
C LEU A 21 -5.82 -14.76 -0.55
N VAL A 22 -6.07 -16.05 -0.36
CA VAL A 22 -5.07 -17.01 0.14
C VAL A 22 -3.90 -17.12 -0.82
N ASP A 23 -4.16 -17.26 -2.12
CA ASP A 23 -3.09 -17.36 -3.13
C ASP A 23 -2.20 -16.10 -3.13
N ILE A 24 -2.81 -14.90 -3.08
CA ILE A 24 -2.07 -13.64 -3.00
C ILE A 24 -1.17 -13.59 -1.75
N LEU A 25 -1.68 -14.04 -0.61
CA LEU A 25 -0.95 -14.02 0.66
C LEU A 25 0.16 -15.09 0.71
N LEU A 26 -0.10 -16.29 0.18
CA LEU A 26 0.90 -17.34 0.04
C LEU A 26 2.05 -16.90 -0.89
N MET A 27 1.72 -16.26 -2.03
CA MET A 27 2.72 -15.68 -2.93
C MET A 27 3.55 -14.58 -2.24
N ALA A 28 2.97 -13.85 -1.30
CA ALA A 28 3.67 -12.87 -0.49
C ALA A 28 4.49 -13.46 0.68
N GLY A 29 4.48 -14.80 0.84
CA GLY A 29 5.30 -15.53 1.82
C GLY A 29 4.69 -15.68 3.21
N TYR A 30 3.38 -15.47 3.36
CA TYR A 30 2.63 -15.73 4.59
C TYR A 30 2.06 -17.15 4.62
N ASN A 31 1.88 -17.73 5.80
CA ASN A 31 1.06 -18.93 5.97
C ASN A 31 -0.41 -18.50 6.06
N CYS A 32 -1.32 -19.32 5.51
CA CYS A 32 -2.73 -18.99 5.50
C CYS A 32 -3.57 -20.12 6.10
N LEU A 33 -4.50 -19.75 6.98
CA LEU A 33 -5.64 -20.55 7.40
C LEU A 33 -6.91 -20.00 6.75
N GLN A 34 -7.91 -20.84 6.56
CA GLN A 34 -9.15 -20.47 5.89
C GLN A 34 -10.35 -20.79 6.77
N ALA A 35 -11.34 -19.89 6.76
CA ALA A 35 -12.63 -20.10 7.40
C ALA A 35 -13.76 -19.53 6.51
N GLU A 36 -14.94 -20.15 6.53
CA GLU A 36 -16.10 -19.72 5.75
C GLU A 36 -17.00 -18.73 6.51
N ASP A 37 -16.84 -18.69 7.82
CA ASP A 37 -17.58 -17.82 8.72
C ASP A 37 -16.80 -17.53 10.01
N GLY A 38 -17.31 -16.59 10.79
CA GLY A 38 -16.68 -16.20 12.05
C GLY A 38 -16.65 -17.31 13.11
N GLN A 39 -17.52 -18.33 13.03
CA GLN A 39 -17.51 -19.43 13.99
C GLN A 39 -16.37 -20.39 13.73
N GLN A 40 -16.12 -20.75 12.47
CA GLN A 40 -14.93 -21.51 12.07
C GLN A 40 -13.64 -20.74 12.38
N ALA A 41 -13.65 -19.42 12.15
CA ALA A 41 -12.52 -18.57 12.48
C ALA A 41 -12.14 -18.66 13.98
N LEU A 42 -13.10 -18.62 14.88
CA LEU A 42 -12.85 -18.77 16.31
C LEU A 42 -12.27 -20.15 16.66
N MET A 43 -12.72 -21.24 16.00
CA MET A 43 -12.15 -22.57 16.20
C MET A 43 -10.66 -22.64 15.83
N HIS A 44 -10.27 -21.99 14.70
CA HIS A 44 -8.84 -21.90 14.34
C HIS A 44 -8.04 -21.13 15.37
N ILE A 45 -8.56 -20.01 15.88
CA ILE A 45 -7.87 -19.17 16.86
C ILE A 45 -7.68 -19.90 18.21
N ASP A 46 -8.62 -20.78 18.59
CA ASP A 46 -8.50 -21.58 19.80
C ASP A 46 -7.43 -22.70 19.70
N HIS A 47 -7.14 -23.20 18.49
CA HIS A 47 -6.27 -24.35 18.27
C HIS A 47 -4.93 -24.02 17.61
N GLU A 48 -4.82 -22.88 16.94
CA GLU A 48 -3.66 -22.50 16.13
C GLU A 48 -3.19 -21.09 16.47
N THR A 49 -1.89 -20.86 16.26
CA THR A 49 -1.34 -19.50 16.42
C THR A 49 -1.66 -18.68 15.18
N VAL A 50 -2.50 -17.66 15.34
CA VAL A 50 -2.89 -16.70 14.31
C VAL A 50 -2.25 -15.36 14.64
N ASP A 51 -1.52 -14.77 13.68
CA ASP A 51 -0.87 -13.49 13.84
C ASP A 51 -1.72 -12.32 13.32
N MET A 52 -2.70 -12.61 12.43
CA MET A 52 -3.62 -11.60 11.86
C MET A 52 -4.88 -12.28 11.32
N VAL A 53 -6.00 -11.56 11.36
CA VAL A 53 -7.26 -11.98 10.73
C VAL A 53 -7.62 -11.02 9.61
N ILE A 54 -7.99 -11.57 8.44
CA ILE A 54 -8.63 -10.84 7.34
C ILE A 54 -10.05 -11.39 7.23
N THR A 55 -11.07 -10.56 7.44
CA THR A 55 -12.47 -11.03 7.45
C THR A 55 -13.35 -10.18 6.55
N ASP A 56 -14.27 -10.84 5.82
CA ASP A 56 -15.37 -10.09 5.19
C ASP A 56 -16.30 -9.54 6.26
N HIS A 57 -16.98 -8.48 5.90
CA HIS A 57 -17.97 -7.81 6.75
C HIS A 57 -19.25 -8.62 6.86
N HIS A 58 -19.76 -9.16 5.74
CA HIS A 58 -21.02 -9.89 5.66
C HIS A 58 -20.81 -11.36 5.32
N MET A 59 -21.03 -12.21 6.29
CA MET A 59 -20.94 -13.67 6.15
C MET A 59 -22.12 -14.35 6.86
N PRO A 60 -22.52 -15.55 6.42
CA PRO A 60 -23.55 -16.33 7.13
C PRO A 60 -23.07 -16.76 8.51
N VAL A 61 -23.98 -17.22 9.37
CA VAL A 61 -23.77 -17.76 10.73
C VAL A 61 -23.19 -16.71 11.68
N MET A 62 -21.97 -16.22 11.46
CA MET A 62 -21.33 -15.16 12.24
C MET A 62 -20.63 -14.21 11.27
N ASP A 63 -21.12 -12.98 11.19
CA ASP A 63 -20.55 -11.93 10.37
C ASP A 63 -19.23 -11.38 10.93
N GLY A 64 -18.51 -10.59 10.11
CA GLY A 64 -17.21 -10.04 10.48
C GLY A 64 -17.28 -9.07 11.67
N GLU A 65 -18.41 -8.37 11.87
CA GLU A 65 -18.59 -7.50 13.03
C GLU A 65 -18.73 -8.29 14.34
N MET A 66 -19.49 -9.37 14.31
CA MET A 66 -19.63 -10.26 15.48
C MET A 66 -18.31 -10.94 15.80
N LEU A 67 -17.58 -11.41 14.77
CA LEU A 67 -16.26 -11.98 14.93
C LEU A 67 -15.31 -10.96 15.57
N LEU A 68 -15.23 -9.75 15.03
CA LEU A 68 -14.38 -8.67 15.54
C LEU A 68 -14.67 -8.37 17.01
N LYS A 69 -15.94 -8.22 17.38
CA LYS A 69 -16.34 -7.98 18.78
C LYS A 69 -15.87 -9.10 19.71
N ARG A 70 -15.96 -10.36 19.28
CA ARG A 70 -15.48 -11.50 20.08
C ARG A 70 -13.95 -11.52 20.20
N LEU A 71 -13.23 -11.23 19.10
CA LEU A 71 -11.78 -11.19 19.10
C LEU A 71 -11.22 -10.10 19.99
N GLN A 72 -11.88 -8.95 20.09
CA GLN A 72 -11.51 -7.89 21.02
C GLN A 72 -11.57 -8.31 22.49
N HIS A 73 -12.47 -9.23 22.84
CA HIS A 73 -12.55 -9.77 24.21
C HIS A 73 -11.57 -10.92 24.45
N LEU A 74 -11.33 -11.76 23.43
CA LEU A 74 -10.49 -12.96 23.57
C LEU A 74 -9.02 -12.68 23.32
N CYS A 75 -8.72 -11.90 22.28
CA CYS A 75 -7.38 -11.62 21.80
C CYS A 75 -7.25 -10.15 21.35
N PRO A 76 -7.26 -9.16 22.28
CA PRO A 76 -7.32 -7.73 21.96
C PRO A 76 -6.11 -7.23 21.15
N GLU A 77 -4.98 -7.94 21.22
CA GLU A 77 -3.74 -7.61 20.47
C GLU A 77 -3.74 -8.18 19.03
N LEU A 78 -4.69 -9.06 18.68
CA LEU A 78 -4.74 -9.70 17.37
C LEU A 78 -5.26 -8.69 16.33
N PRO A 79 -4.44 -8.28 15.33
CA PRO A 79 -4.88 -7.33 14.33
C PRO A 79 -5.93 -7.94 13.40
N VAL A 80 -7.02 -7.19 13.16
CA VAL A 80 -8.10 -7.59 12.26
C VAL A 80 -8.23 -6.57 11.14
N LEU A 81 -8.05 -7.02 9.89
CA LEU A 81 -8.33 -6.27 8.66
C LEU A 81 -9.71 -6.65 8.15
N MET A 82 -10.62 -5.68 8.04
CA MET A 82 -11.96 -5.92 7.55
C MET A 82 -12.06 -5.65 6.05
N VAL A 83 -12.59 -6.59 5.28
CA VAL A 83 -12.87 -6.44 3.86
C VAL A 83 -14.36 -6.11 3.71
N THR A 84 -14.72 -5.12 2.88
CA THR A 84 -16.10 -4.63 2.79
C THR A 84 -16.52 -4.27 1.38
N ALA A 85 -17.72 -4.66 0.98
CA ALA A 85 -18.33 -4.27 -0.30
C ALA A 85 -18.83 -2.80 -0.32
N TYR A 86 -18.98 -2.17 0.85
CA TYR A 86 -19.40 -0.80 0.96
C TYR A 86 -18.22 0.16 0.96
N GLY A 87 -17.92 0.73 -0.22
CA GLY A 87 -16.95 1.83 -0.39
C GLY A 87 -17.42 3.16 0.24
N SER A 88 -18.41 3.15 1.14
CA SER A 88 -18.85 4.35 1.84
C SER A 88 -17.94 4.61 3.05
N ILE A 89 -17.52 5.86 3.20
CA ILE A 89 -16.75 6.35 4.36
C ILE A 89 -17.41 5.93 5.67
N ASN A 90 -18.73 5.85 5.73
CA ASN A 90 -19.49 5.46 6.91
C ASN A 90 -19.30 3.99 7.31
N GLY A 91 -19.17 3.06 6.37
CA GLY A 91 -18.92 1.63 6.67
C GLY A 91 -17.51 1.39 7.18
N ALA A 92 -16.53 2.08 6.59
CA ALA A 92 -15.14 2.06 7.03
C ALA A 92 -14.98 2.62 8.45
N VAL A 93 -15.63 3.76 8.73
CA VAL A 93 -15.65 4.38 10.06
C VAL A 93 -16.30 3.43 11.08
N ALA A 94 -17.38 2.74 10.73
CA ALA A 94 -18.04 1.78 11.61
C ALA A 94 -17.11 0.57 11.94
N ALA A 95 -16.44 -0.01 10.96
CA ALA A 95 -15.49 -1.12 11.17
C ALA A 95 -14.34 -0.72 12.11
N MET A 96 -13.77 0.46 11.89
CA MET A 96 -12.69 1.00 12.72
C MET A 96 -13.18 1.34 14.14
N GLN A 97 -14.39 1.87 14.28
CA GLN A 97 -15.01 2.14 15.57
C GLN A 97 -15.28 0.86 16.37
N MET A 98 -15.55 -0.24 15.68
CA MET A 98 -15.73 -1.56 16.28
C MET A 98 -14.41 -2.27 16.61
N GLY A 99 -13.26 -1.67 16.30
CA GLY A 99 -11.95 -2.17 16.69
C GLY A 99 -11.15 -2.88 15.61
N ALA A 100 -11.59 -2.89 14.35
CA ALA A 100 -10.73 -3.27 13.25
C ALA A 100 -9.48 -2.36 13.24
N VAL A 101 -8.33 -2.92 12.90
CA VAL A 101 -7.10 -2.14 12.82
C VAL A 101 -7.05 -1.37 11.51
N ASP A 102 -7.66 -1.93 10.44
CA ASP A 102 -7.81 -1.28 9.16
C ASP A 102 -8.95 -1.93 8.36
N TYR A 103 -9.31 -1.35 7.21
CA TYR A 103 -10.31 -1.88 6.30
C TYR A 103 -9.83 -1.86 4.85
N LEU A 104 -10.43 -2.71 4.00
CA LEU A 104 -10.13 -2.82 2.57
C LEU A 104 -11.44 -2.85 1.76
N PRO A 105 -11.77 -1.81 0.97
CA PRO A 105 -13.00 -1.79 0.17
C PRO A 105 -12.88 -2.73 -1.05
N LYS A 106 -13.91 -3.52 -1.34
CA LYS A 106 -14.08 -4.31 -2.57
C LYS A 106 -14.63 -3.40 -3.70
N PRO A 107 -14.15 -3.46 -4.95
CA PRO A 107 -13.01 -4.28 -5.40
C PRO A 107 -11.66 -3.62 -5.07
N PHE A 108 -10.65 -4.43 -4.80
CA PHE A 108 -9.29 -3.98 -4.47
C PHE A 108 -8.24 -4.72 -5.30
N GLU A 109 -7.10 -4.09 -5.48
CA GLU A 109 -5.94 -4.70 -6.11
C GLU A 109 -5.14 -5.54 -5.10
N ALA A 110 -4.55 -6.64 -5.57
CA ALA A 110 -3.68 -7.50 -4.75
C ALA A 110 -2.57 -6.71 -4.05
N LYS A 111 -2.03 -5.70 -4.72
CA LYS A 111 -1.00 -4.80 -4.20
C LYS A 111 -1.46 -4.08 -2.92
N LEU A 112 -2.68 -3.54 -2.91
CA LEU A 112 -3.22 -2.81 -1.78
C LEU A 112 -3.44 -3.73 -0.57
N LEU A 113 -3.90 -4.96 -0.80
CA LEU A 113 -4.02 -5.98 0.25
C LEU A 113 -2.66 -6.24 0.91
N ILE A 114 -1.63 -6.51 0.10
CA ILE A 114 -0.28 -6.81 0.59
C ILE A 114 0.33 -5.61 1.34
N GLU A 115 0.14 -4.39 0.84
CA GLU A 115 0.60 -3.17 1.54
C GLU A 115 -0.05 -3.06 2.93
N LYS A 116 -1.37 -3.28 3.04
CA LYS A 116 -2.08 -3.24 4.34
C LYS A 116 -1.63 -4.35 5.29
N VAL A 117 -1.43 -5.56 4.78
CA VAL A 117 -0.92 -6.68 5.59
C VAL A 117 0.48 -6.38 6.11
N ARG A 118 1.38 -5.85 5.27
CA ARG A 118 2.73 -5.44 5.67
C ARG A 118 2.75 -4.32 6.71
N MET A 119 1.78 -3.42 6.68
CA MET A 119 1.65 -2.36 7.69
C MET A 119 1.22 -2.92 9.05
N LEU A 120 0.46 -4.02 9.07
CA LEU A 120 -0.12 -4.59 10.28
C LEU A 120 0.75 -5.72 10.86
N LEU A 121 1.37 -6.51 9.99
CA LEU A 121 2.35 -7.53 10.37
C LEU A 121 3.74 -7.04 9.98
N PRO A 122 4.66 -6.87 10.93
CA PRO A 122 6.04 -6.59 10.59
C PRO A 122 6.55 -7.74 9.71
N ASP A 123 7.10 -7.42 8.53
CA ASP A 123 7.64 -8.42 7.60
C ASP A 123 8.65 -9.31 8.36
N PRO A 124 8.42 -10.64 8.49
CA PRO A 124 9.36 -11.54 9.16
C PRO A 124 10.72 -11.59 8.45
N ASN A 125 10.75 -11.19 7.17
CA ASN A 125 11.98 -11.07 6.40
C ASN A 125 12.60 -9.65 6.51
N LEU A 126 11.87 -8.66 7.03
CA LEU A 126 12.41 -7.43 7.61
C LEU A 126 13.05 -7.66 8.98
N ALA A 127 13.19 -8.87 9.46
CA ALA A 127 14.24 -9.26 10.38
C ALA A 127 15.61 -9.07 9.68
N ILE A 128 15.80 -7.89 9.14
CA ILE A 128 17.03 -7.35 8.53
C ILE A 128 18.07 -7.25 9.66
N SER A 129 18.55 -8.40 10.07
CA SER A 129 19.72 -8.40 10.94
C SER A 129 21.03 -8.42 10.17
N GLN A 130 21.07 -8.55 8.83
CA GLN A 130 22.36 -8.57 8.13
C GLN A 130 22.41 -7.96 6.72
N ASP A 131 21.31 -7.68 6.03
CA ASP A 131 21.40 -7.30 4.61
C ASP A 131 20.69 -5.99 4.25
N VAL A 132 21.16 -4.88 4.82
CA VAL A 132 20.91 -3.59 4.19
C VAL A 132 21.82 -3.51 2.97
N VAL A 133 21.23 -3.44 1.77
CA VAL A 133 22.01 -3.20 0.57
C VAL A 133 22.53 -1.75 0.61
N ALA A 134 23.82 -1.60 0.66
CA ALA A 134 24.51 -0.33 0.70
C ALA A 134 25.84 -0.49 -0.04
N GLU A 135 25.80 -0.55 -1.36
CA GLU A 135 27.02 -0.62 -2.18
C GLU A 135 27.46 0.76 -2.66
N ASP A 136 26.53 1.65 -2.89
CA ASP A 136 26.84 3.02 -3.27
C ASP A 136 27.52 3.78 -2.11
N PRO A 137 28.59 4.55 -2.38
CA PRO A 137 29.29 5.34 -1.35
C PRO A 137 28.39 6.32 -0.60
N TYR A 138 27.37 6.87 -1.27
CA TYR A 138 26.39 7.74 -0.63
C TYR A 138 25.54 6.95 0.37
N THR A 139 25.03 5.81 -0.03
CA THR A 139 24.21 4.92 0.82
C THR A 139 25.00 4.46 2.04
N LYS A 140 26.27 4.03 1.86
CA LYS A 140 27.19 3.68 2.96
C LYS A 140 27.34 4.81 3.97
N ARG A 141 27.53 6.05 3.47
CA ARG A 141 27.64 7.24 4.34
C ARG A 141 26.36 7.52 5.12
N ILE A 142 25.19 7.40 4.49
CA ILE A 142 23.92 7.63 5.16
C ILE A 142 23.67 6.57 6.25
N PHE A 143 23.95 5.29 6.01
CA PHE A 143 23.82 4.27 7.05
C PHE A 143 24.81 4.46 8.20
N ALA A 144 26.04 4.89 7.92
CA ALA A 144 26.99 5.26 8.97
C ALA A 144 26.48 6.45 9.81
N LEU A 145 25.91 7.46 9.17
CA LEU A 145 25.25 8.58 9.84
C LEU A 145 24.05 8.11 10.67
N ALA A 146 23.17 7.30 10.09
CA ALA A 146 22.01 6.73 10.74
C ALA A 146 22.37 5.93 12.01
N LYS A 147 23.47 5.16 11.96
CA LYS A 147 23.99 4.43 13.13
C LYS A 147 24.44 5.37 14.24
N ARG A 148 25.04 6.50 13.91
CA ARG A 148 25.41 7.54 14.91
C ARG A 148 24.17 8.23 15.48
N LEU A 149 23.21 8.60 14.62
CA LEU A 149 21.94 9.19 15.02
C LEU A 149 21.12 8.26 15.90
N ALA A 150 21.23 6.96 15.68
CA ALA A 150 20.53 5.95 16.46
C ALA A 150 20.84 6.05 17.97
N GLN A 151 22.02 6.52 18.34
CA GLN A 151 22.44 6.67 19.76
C GLN A 151 21.87 7.91 20.45
N SER A 152 21.17 8.78 19.69
CA SER A 152 20.54 10.01 20.22
C SER A 152 19.03 9.87 20.21
N ASP A 153 18.35 10.52 21.15
CA ASP A 153 16.89 10.66 21.17
C ASP A 153 16.37 11.83 20.29
N ALA A 154 17.27 12.49 19.55
CA ALA A 154 16.87 13.58 18.66
C ALA A 154 15.87 13.11 17.59
N THR A 155 14.92 13.99 17.27
CA THR A 155 13.99 13.79 16.14
C THR A 155 14.78 13.73 14.83
N VAL A 156 14.49 12.74 14.01
CA VAL A 156 15.11 12.56 12.68
C VAL A 156 14.05 12.79 11.61
N MET A 157 14.35 13.69 10.67
CA MET A 157 13.52 13.95 9.50
C MET A 157 14.15 13.30 8.26
N LEU A 158 13.47 12.32 7.68
CA LEU A 158 13.91 11.61 6.46
C LEU A 158 13.23 12.23 5.24
N LEU A 159 14.00 12.87 4.39
CA LEU A 159 13.50 13.58 3.20
C LEU A 159 13.91 12.82 1.93
N GLY A 160 12.99 12.57 1.02
CA GLY A 160 13.29 11.92 -0.26
C GLY A 160 12.03 11.45 -0.97
N GLU A 161 12.17 11.14 -2.24
CA GLU A 161 11.07 10.69 -3.10
C GLU A 161 10.35 9.45 -2.54
N SER A 162 9.12 9.22 -3.02
CA SER A 162 8.37 8.02 -2.67
C SER A 162 9.10 6.75 -3.17
N GLY A 163 8.97 5.64 -2.44
CA GLY A 163 9.57 4.37 -2.82
C GLY A 163 11.10 4.28 -2.69
N THR A 164 11.78 5.29 -2.13
CA THR A 164 13.24 5.30 -1.98
C THR A 164 13.77 4.43 -0.85
N GLY A 165 12.91 3.95 0.07
CA GLY A 165 13.29 3.12 1.23
C GLY A 165 13.50 3.93 2.52
N LYS A 166 12.82 5.06 2.70
CA LYS A 166 12.86 5.87 3.95
C LYS A 166 12.46 5.06 5.17
N GLU A 167 11.45 4.19 5.04
CA GLU A 167 10.99 3.34 6.13
C GLU A 167 12.07 2.33 6.57
N VAL A 168 12.80 1.74 5.61
CA VAL A 168 13.94 0.85 5.91
C VAL A 168 15.01 1.58 6.72
N LEU A 169 15.28 2.84 6.38
CA LEU A 169 16.22 3.67 7.12
C LEU A 169 15.71 4.00 8.54
N ALA A 170 14.41 4.27 8.69
CA ALA A 170 13.78 4.50 10.00
C ALA A 170 13.89 3.25 10.90
N HIS A 171 13.58 2.07 10.36
CA HIS A 171 13.78 0.80 11.05
C HIS A 171 15.26 0.56 11.42
N TYR A 172 16.18 0.87 10.51
CA TYR A 172 17.62 0.74 10.79
C TYR A 172 18.05 1.63 11.96
N ILE A 173 17.57 2.89 12.02
CA ILE A 173 17.84 3.81 13.13
C ILE A 173 17.29 3.22 14.43
N HIS A 174 16.06 2.74 14.45
CA HIS A 174 15.47 2.16 15.65
C HIS A 174 16.26 0.93 16.15
N ARG A 175 16.59 -0.01 15.28
CA ARG A 175 17.30 -1.25 15.61
C ARG A 175 18.72 -1.05 16.14
N ASN A 176 19.36 0.05 15.74
CA ASN A 176 20.68 0.41 16.22
C ASN A 176 20.63 1.37 17.43
N SER A 177 19.44 1.64 17.98
CA SER A 177 19.24 2.55 19.10
C SER A 177 19.21 1.82 20.46
N PRO A 178 19.33 2.54 21.58
CA PRO A 178 19.06 2.01 22.91
C PRO A 178 17.63 1.48 23.09
N ARG A 179 16.71 1.86 22.18
CA ARG A 179 15.28 1.46 22.18
C ARG A 179 14.98 0.27 21.25
N LYS A 180 15.98 -0.46 20.76
CA LYS A 180 15.85 -1.56 19.79
C LYS A 180 14.88 -2.67 20.22
N ASP A 181 14.76 -2.91 21.51
CA ASP A 181 13.88 -3.94 22.11
C ASP A 181 12.54 -3.35 22.62
N LYS A 182 12.28 -2.09 22.28
CA LYS A 182 11.05 -1.35 22.63
C LYS A 182 10.14 -1.24 21.41
N PRO A 183 8.86 -0.88 21.58
CA PRO A 183 7.94 -0.76 20.47
C PRO A 183 8.45 0.17 19.35
N PHE A 184 8.32 -0.28 18.10
CA PHE A 184 8.40 0.56 16.91
C PHE A 184 7.01 0.64 16.31
N VAL A 185 6.41 1.82 16.35
CA VAL A 185 5.07 2.05 15.85
C VAL A 185 5.16 2.97 14.64
N ALA A 186 4.58 2.56 13.51
CA ALA A 186 4.51 3.37 12.30
C ALA A 186 3.06 3.80 12.04
N ILE A 187 2.91 5.00 11.49
CA ILE A 187 1.63 5.50 10.98
C ILE A 187 1.88 6.31 9.72
N ASN A 188 1.14 5.98 8.65
CA ASN A 188 1.18 6.75 7.41
C ASN A 188 0.08 7.82 7.43
N CYS A 189 0.50 9.09 7.37
CA CYS A 189 -0.42 10.24 7.47
C CYS A 189 -1.22 10.49 6.19
N ALA A 190 -0.75 9.99 5.02
CA ALA A 190 -1.44 10.16 3.74
C ALA A 190 -2.57 9.14 3.53
N ALA A 191 -2.47 7.96 4.12
CA ALA A 191 -3.39 6.85 3.86
C ALA A 191 -4.70 6.91 4.65
N ILE A 192 -4.85 7.89 5.59
CA ILE A 192 -5.90 7.90 6.60
C ILE A 192 -6.64 9.24 6.58
N PRO A 193 -8.00 9.23 6.51
CA PRO A 193 -8.79 10.46 6.63
C PRO A 193 -8.49 11.21 7.96
N GLU A 194 -8.55 12.56 7.92
CA GLU A 194 -8.17 13.43 9.04
C GLU A 194 -8.79 13.04 10.38
N THR A 195 -10.12 12.85 10.43
CA THR A 195 -10.85 12.50 11.67
C THR A 195 -10.43 11.16 12.26
N MET A 196 -10.03 10.22 11.39
CA MET A 196 -9.52 8.92 11.82
C MET A 196 -8.06 9.01 12.26
N LEU A 197 -7.25 9.80 11.55
CA LEU A 197 -5.84 10.00 11.89
C LEU A 197 -5.71 10.61 13.29
N GLU A 198 -6.59 11.57 13.64
CA GLU A 198 -6.66 12.15 14.97
C GLU A 198 -6.90 11.09 16.05
N SER A 199 -7.95 10.28 15.86
CA SER A 199 -8.31 9.24 16.83
C SER A 199 -7.26 8.14 16.96
N LEU A 200 -6.55 7.83 15.87
CA LEU A 200 -5.47 6.85 15.86
C LEU A 200 -4.20 7.37 16.53
N LEU A 201 -3.84 8.65 16.30
CA LEU A 201 -2.64 9.23 16.88
C LEU A 201 -2.78 9.42 18.38
N PHE A 202 -3.88 10.07 18.81
CA PHE A 202 -4.04 10.54 20.18
C PHE A 202 -4.89 9.62 21.06
N GLY A 203 -5.66 8.69 20.45
CA GLY A 203 -6.60 7.86 21.19
C GLY A 203 -7.89 8.61 21.61
N TYR A 204 -8.82 7.90 22.19
CA TYR A 204 -10.09 8.46 22.63
C TYR A 204 -10.65 7.76 23.85
N GLU A 205 -11.45 8.49 24.63
CA GLU A 205 -12.22 7.96 25.75
C GLU A 205 -13.62 7.48 25.31
N LYS A 206 -14.20 6.62 26.11
CA LYS A 206 -15.59 6.18 25.90
C LYS A 206 -16.54 7.38 25.87
N GLY A 207 -17.32 7.49 24.78
CA GLY A 207 -18.29 8.58 24.60
C GLY A 207 -17.70 9.85 23.98
N ALA A 208 -16.44 9.87 23.55
CA ALA A 208 -15.78 11.04 22.96
C ALA A 208 -16.46 11.50 21.65
N PHE A 209 -17.07 10.56 20.90
CA PHE A 209 -17.87 10.84 19.70
C PHE A 209 -18.91 9.72 19.51
N THR A 210 -19.84 9.92 18.56
CA THR A 210 -20.85 8.91 18.21
C THR A 210 -20.17 7.65 17.69
N GLY A 211 -20.24 6.54 18.45
CA GLY A 211 -19.55 5.29 18.14
C GLY A 211 -18.36 4.95 19.04
N ALA A 212 -17.91 5.84 19.91
CA ALA A 212 -16.86 5.57 20.90
C ALA A 212 -17.42 4.74 22.08
N PHE A 213 -17.68 3.47 21.85
CA PHE A 213 -18.26 2.58 22.87
C PHE A 213 -17.26 2.20 23.98
N GLN A 214 -15.98 2.20 23.66
CA GLN A 214 -14.88 1.88 24.56
C GLN A 214 -13.75 2.91 24.40
N ALA A 215 -12.93 3.08 25.43
CA ALA A 215 -11.72 3.86 25.33
C ALA A 215 -10.66 3.12 24.50
N ARG A 216 -9.86 3.83 23.71
CA ARG A 216 -8.78 3.26 22.92
C ARG A 216 -7.51 4.10 23.04
N SER A 217 -6.37 3.42 23.27
CA SER A 217 -5.05 4.06 23.30
C SER A 217 -4.62 4.48 21.89
N GLY A 218 -4.01 5.67 21.79
CA GLY A 218 -3.44 6.19 20.55
C GLY A 218 -2.06 5.61 20.23
N LYS A 219 -1.59 5.88 19.01
CA LYS A 219 -0.25 5.46 18.54
C LYS A 219 0.87 6.05 19.38
N PHE A 220 0.71 7.26 19.93
CA PHE A 220 1.67 7.84 20.87
C PHE A 220 1.81 7.01 22.14
N GLU A 221 0.70 6.56 22.71
CA GLU A 221 0.72 5.70 23.90
C GLU A 221 1.31 4.32 23.58
N GLN A 222 0.94 3.73 22.43
CA GLN A 222 1.48 2.43 21.98
C GLN A 222 2.99 2.48 21.75
N ALA A 223 3.52 3.64 21.33
CA ALA A 223 4.94 3.85 21.11
C ALA A 223 5.70 4.25 22.39
N ASN A 224 5.02 4.33 23.53
CA ASN A 224 5.66 4.83 24.77
C ASN A 224 6.84 3.95 25.19
N GLY A 225 7.95 4.58 25.50
CA GLY A 225 9.25 3.95 25.76
C GLY A 225 10.03 3.58 24.48
N GLY A 226 9.39 3.63 23.31
CA GLY A 226 9.91 3.20 22.01
C GLY A 226 10.10 4.33 20.99
N THR A 227 9.76 4.04 19.74
CA THR A 227 9.90 4.95 18.58
C THR A 227 8.60 5.02 17.81
N LEU A 228 8.16 6.23 17.45
CA LEU A 228 7.04 6.49 16.56
C LEU A 228 7.56 7.00 15.21
N LEU A 229 7.20 6.31 14.12
CA LEU A 229 7.42 6.76 12.76
C LEU A 229 6.15 7.46 12.25
N LEU A 230 6.28 8.74 11.91
CA LEU A 230 5.26 9.53 11.23
C LEU A 230 5.63 9.58 9.74
N ASP A 231 5.04 8.68 8.95
CA ASP A 231 5.34 8.58 7.52
C ASP A 231 4.48 9.57 6.73
N GLU A 232 5.08 10.22 5.74
CA GLU A 232 4.43 11.23 4.89
C GLU A 232 3.76 12.37 5.68
N ILE A 233 4.50 12.95 6.65
CA ILE A 233 3.99 14.01 7.56
C ILE A 233 3.48 15.25 6.81
N SER A 234 3.95 15.51 5.59
CA SER A 234 3.50 16.62 4.74
C SER A 234 2.02 16.55 4.35
N GLU A 235 1.41 15.35 4.42
CA GLU A 235 0.01 15.13 4.07
C GLU A 235 -0.96 15.35 5.25
N MET A 236 -0.42 15.61 6.45
CA MET A 236 -1.23 15.85 7.65
C MET A 236 -1.94 17.20 7.57
N ASP A 237 -3.23 17.23 7.90
CA ASP A 237 -4.01 18.47 7.97
C ASP A 237 -3.47 19.45 9.01
N VAL A 238 -3.59 20.74 8.73
CA VAL A 238 -3.05 21.83 9.57
C VAL A 238 -3.64 21.83 10.99
N SER A 239 -4.89 21.38 11.16
CA SER A 239 -5.55 21.25 12.46
C SER A 239 -4.85 20.22 13.34
N LEU A 240 -4.48 19.08 12.77
CA LEU A 240 -3.77 18.00 13.46
C LEU A 240 -2.30 18.37 13.74
N GLN A 241 -1.69 19.14 12.84
CA GLN A 241 -0.33 19.62 13.05
C GLN A 241 -0.20 20.45 14.35
N ALA A 242 -1.23 21.24 14.70
CA ALA A 242 -1.24 22.01 15.96
C ALA A 242 -1.28 21.08 17.19
N LYS A 243 -2.08 20.02 17.15
CA LYS A 243 -2.15 19.04 18.24
C LYS A 243 -0.85 18.23 18.35
N LEU A 244 -0.30 17.83 17.20
CA LEU A 244 0.99 17.14 17.15
C LEU A 244 2.10 18.01 17.77
N LEU A 245 2.16 19.29 17.42
CA LEU A 245 3.14 20.21 17.98
C LEU A 245 3.07 20.25 19.52
N ARG A 246 1.86 20.35 20.07
CA ARG A 246 1.63 20.35 21.50
C ARG A 246 2.18 19.08 22.17
N VAL A 247 1.87 17.91 21.60
CA VAL A 247 2.39 16.63 22.12
C VAL A 247 3.92 16.55 22.08
N LEU A 248 4.53 17.05 20.98
CA LEU A 248 5.99 17.06 20.83
C LEU A 248 6.69 18.03 21.79
N GLN A 249 6.03 19.13 22.19
CA GLN A 249 6.58 20.13 23.10
C GLN A 249 6.43 19.71 24.56
N GLU A 250 5.21 19.30 24.94
CA GLU A 250 4.85 18.98 26.32
C GLU A 250 5.27 17.57 26.72
N ARG A 251 5.49 16.67 25.72
CA ARG A 251 5.73 15.23 25.92
C ARG A 251 4.60 14.54 26.68
N GLU A 252 3.41 14.97 26.43
CA GLU A 252 2.18 14.44 27.00
C GLU A 252 1.13 14.32 25.90
N VAL A 253 0.23 13.35 26.03
CA VAL A 253 -0.92 13.20 25.14
C VAL A 253 -2.20 13.23 25.95
N GLU A 254 -3.20 13.91 25.41
CA GLU A 254 -4.57 13.92 25.90
C GLU A 254 -5.44 13.15 24.92
N ARG A 255 -6.15 12.11 25.38
CA ARG A 255 -7.11 11.38 24.54
C ARG A 255 -8.28 12.29 24.19
N ILE A 256 -8.88 12.05 23.03
CA ILE A 256 -10.11 12.78 22.64
C ILE A 256 -11.19 12.51 23.70
N GLY A 257 -11.73 13.59 24.27
CA GLY A 257 -12.75 13.50 25.34
C GLY A 257 -12.24 13.22 26.73
N ALA A 258 -10.92 13.09 26.93
CA ALA A 258 -10.29 13.01 28.25
C ALA A 258 -10.09 14.41 28.87
N LYS A 259 -9.81 14.41 30.18
CA LYS A 259 -9.36 15.59 30.93
C LYS A 259 -7.95 15.39 31.50
N GLU A 260 -7.44 14.17 31.41
CA GLU A 260 -6.14 13.80 31.97
C GLU A 260 -5.13 13.64 30.86
N THR A 261 -3.92 14.12 31.10
CA THR A 261 -2.78 13.94 30.21
C THR A 261 -1.98 12.70 30.58
N ILE A 262 -1.39 12.06 29.60
CA ILE A 262 -0.56 10.87 29.73
C ILE A 262 0.86 11.26 29.33
N ALA A 263 1.82 11.13 30.26
CA ALA A 263 3.22 11.42 29.97
C ALA A 263 3.83 10.44 28.97
N LEU A 264 4.60 10.97 28.01
CA LEU A 264 5.18 10.23 26.91
C LEU A 264 6.72 10.28 26.93
N ASN A 265 7.33 9.13 26.72
CA ASN A 265 8.74 9.02 26.40
C ASN A 265 8.91 8.34 25.04
N VAL A 266 8.60 9.05 23.96
CA VAL A 266 8.60 8.55 22.61
C VAL A 266 9.68 9.25 21.78
N ARG A 267 10.50 8.46 21.07
CA ARG A 267 11.40 9.00 20.06
C ARG A 267 10.63 9.15 18.73
N ILE A 268 10.79 10.28 18.07
CA ILE A 268 10.11 10.57 16.81
C ILE A 268 11.08 10.43 15.63
N ILE A 269 10.62 9.71 14.60
CA ILE A 269 11.19 9.74 13.26
C ILE A 269 10.05 10.19 12.33
N ALA A 270 10.27 11.17 11.48
CA ALA A 270 9.29 11.64 10.53
C ALA A 270 9.83 11.50 9.10
N THR A 271 8.95 11.27 8.13
CA THR A 271 9.33 11.25 6.72
C THR A 271 8.51 12.25 5.92
N SER A 272 9.08 12.71 4.81
CA SER A 272 8.35 13.48 3.80
C SER A 272 8.91 13.18 2.41
N ASN A 273 8.03 13.12 1.42
CA ASN A 273 8.35 13.08 0.00
C ASN A 273 8.32 14.49 -0.63
N ARG A 274 7.76 15.50 0.08
CA ARG A 274 7.71 16.90 -0.34
C ARG A 274 8.78 17.73 0.37
N ARG A 275 9.11 18.88 -0.21
CA ARG A 275 9.94 19.88 0.46
C ARG A 275 9.08 20.65 1.45
N LEU A 276 9.32 20.40 2.74
CA LEU A 276 8.51 21.01 3.80
C LEU A 276 8.61 22.55 3.82
N GLU A 277 9.73 23.11 3.38
CA GLU A 277 9.90 24.56 3.24
C GLU A 277 8.88 25.15 2.24
N ASP A 278 8.62 24.44 1.14
CA ASP A 278 7.64 24.86 0.15
C ASP A 278 6.20 24.72 0.68
N GLU A 279 5.92 23.66 1.47
CA GLU A 279 4.63 23.46 2.15
C GLU A 279 4.37 24.56 3.21
N VAL A 280 5.41 24.97 3.95
CA VAL A 280 5.34 26.09 4.90
C VAL A 280 5.05 27.40 4.17
N ALA A 281 5.78 27.69 3.09
CA ALA A 281 5.59 28.91 2.29
C ALA A 281 4.15 29.00 1.69
N GLN A 282 3.51 27.87 1.42
CA GLN A 282 2.15 27.76 0.90
C GLN A 282 1.07 27.66 2.00
N GLY A 283 1.47 27.70 3.29
CA GLY A 283 0.54 27.63 4.43
C GLY A 283 -0.08 26.25 4.66
N ARG A 284 0.39 25.19 3.99
CA ARG A 284 -0.08 23.81 4.18
C ARG A 284 0.64 23.10 5.32
N PHE A 285 1.79 23.60 5.75
CA PHE A 285 2.52 23.09 6.90
C PHE A 285 2.88 24.22 7.85
N ARG A 286 2.75 23.99 9.16
CA ARG A 286 3.05 25.01 10.17
C ARG A 286 4.56 25.17 10.33
N GLU A 287 5.02 26.40 10.36
CA GLU A 287 6.43 26.73 10.54
C GLU A 287 6.98 26.26 11.89
N ASP A 288 6.18 26.40 12.96
CA ASP A 288 6.57 25.99 14.31
C ASP A 288 6.76 24.45 14.42
N LEU A 289 5.90 23.67 13.79
CA LEU A 289 6.02 22.22 13.70
C LEU A 289 7.22 21.82 12.85
N TYR A 290 7.46 22.52 11.73
CA TYR A 290 8.61 22.27 10.88
C TYR A 290 9.92 22.35 11.67
N TYR A 291 10.16 23.44 12.42
CA TYR A 291 11.38 23.56 13.24
C TYR A 291 11.44 22.52 14.37
N ARG A 292 10.31 22.07 14.88
CA ARG A 292 10.28 21.04 15.93
C ARG A 292 10.63 19.65 15.40
N LEU A 293 10.24 19.33 14.18
CA LEU A 293 10.52 18.03 13.54
C LEU A 293 11.89 18.02 12.83
N ASN A 294 12.29 19.13 12.23
CA ASN A 294 13.50 19.25 11.44
C ASN A 294 14.77 19.47 12.27
N VAL A 295 14.91 18.71 13.37
CA VAL A 295 16.09 18.78 14.25
C VAL A 295 17.29 18.17 13.56
N PHE A 296 17.12 17.00 12.91
CA PHE A 296 18.17 16.35 12.16
C PHE A 296 17.64 15.88 10.79
N PRO A 297 17.77 16.70 9.73
CA PRO A 297 17.36 16.33 8.40
C PRO A 297 18.35 15.35 7.75
N VAL A 298 17.84 14.24 7.22
CA VAL A 298 18.58 13.28 6.43
C VAL A 298 17.95 13.22 5.05
N LYS A 299 18.67 13.69 4.04
CA LYS A 299 18.22 13.59 2.65
C LYS A 299 18.50 12.18 2.14
N TRP A 300 17.50 11.53 1.58
CA TRP A 300 17.60 10.20 0.99
C TRP A 300 17.45 10.31 -0.51
N LYS A 301 18.52 10.03 -1.24
CA LYS A 301 18.59 10.18 -2.69
C LYS A 301 17.72 9.15 -3.41
N PRO A 302 17.13 9.52 -4.57
CA PRO A 302 16.45 8.58 -5.45
C PRO A 302 17.42 7.52 -5.99
N LEU A 303 16.87 6.39 -6.45
CA LEU A 303 17.66 5.22 -6.87
C LEU A 303 18.59 5.54 -8.05
N ARG A 304 18.15 6.38 -9.00
CA ARG A 304 18.95 6.85 -10.14
C ARG A 304 20.23 7.60 -9.73
N GLU A 305 20.30 8.16 -8.53
CA GLU A 305 21.49 8.86 -8.01
C GLU A 305 22.39 7.94 -7.14
N ARG A 306 22.07 6.67 -7.03
CA ARG A 306 22.87 5.65 -6.34
C ARG A 306 22.88 4.33 -7.13
N PRO A 307 23.42 4.37 -8.37
CA PRO A 307 23.31 3.26 -9.32
C PRO A 307 23.97 1.97 -8.83
N LEU A 308 25.00 2.05 -7.98
CA LEU A 308 25.68 0.86 -7.44
C LEU A 308 24.77 0.03 -6.50
N ASP A 309 23.65 0.57 -6.03
CA ASP A 309 22.69 -0.17 -5.23
C ASP A 309 21.67 -0.95 -6.09
N ILE A 310 21.50 -0.63 -7.38
CA ILE A 310 20.44 -1.18 -8.24
C ILE A 310 20.55 -2.71 -8.35
N LEU A 311 21.68 -3.21 -8.85
CA LEU A 311 21.86 -4.65 -9.06
C LEU A 311 21.85 -5.44 -7.75
N PRO A 312 22.53 -5.03 -6.67
CA PRO A 312 22.45 -5.71 -5.38
C PRO A 312 21.02 -5.74 -4.79
N LEU A 313 20.22 -4.69 -5.01
CA LEU A 313 18.81 -4.67 -4.62
C LEU A 313 18.00 -5.66 -5.46
N ALA A 314 18.19 -5.68 -6.78
CA ALA A 314 17.53 -6.62 -7.67
C ALA A 314 17.84 -8.08 -7.30
N GLU A 315 19.11 -8.42 -7.11
CA GLU A 315 19.54 -9.76 -6.69
C GLU A 315 18.95 -10.15 -5.32
N ARG A 316 18.84 -9.18 -4.42
CA ARG A 316 18.16 -9.40 -3.14
C ARG A 316 16.68 -9.72 -3.33
N PHE A 317 15.96 -8.98 -4.19
CA PHE A 317 14.54 -9.26 -4.48
C PHE A 317 14.38 -10.59 -5.19
N ILE A 318 15.24 -10.95 -6.13
CA ILE A 318 15.24 -12.28 -6.75
C ILE A 318 15.34 -13.37 -5.66
N ARG A 319 16.31 -13.28 -4.75
CA ARG A 319 16.48 -14.24 -3.66
C ARG A 319 15.28 -14.27 -2.70
N HIS A 320 14.64 -13.12 -2.51
CA HIS A 320 13.50 -12.98 -1.59
C HIS A 320 12.22 -13.63 -2.15
N TYR A 321 11.94 -13.40 -3.43
CA TYR A 321 10.70 -13.84 -4.07
C TYR A 321 10.82 -15.19 -4.80
N ASN A 322 12.01 -15.72 -4.90
CA ASN A 322 12.25 -17.03 -5.52
C ASN A 322 11.83 -18.17 -4.56
N VAL A 323 10.61 -18.66 -4.75
CA VAL A 323 9.99 -19.69 -3.90
C VAL A 323 10.59 -21.09 -4.15
N ASN A 324 11.17 -21.32 -5.34
CA ASN A 324 11.54 -22.66 -5.81
C ASN A 324 13.00 -23.05 -5.55
N ASP A 325 13.78 -22.26 -4.80
CA ASP A 325 15.22 -22.45 -4.57
C ASP A 325 16.07 -22.65 -5.87
N LYS A 326 15.51 -22.30 -7.06
CA LYS A 326 16.26 -22.28 -8.30
C LYS A 326 17.26 -21.13 -8.28
N ALA A 327 18.46 -21.37 -8.77
CA ALA A 327 19.46 -20.29 -8.90
C ALA A 327 19.08 -19.37 -10.09
N ILE A 328 18.08 -18.49 -9.91
CA ILE A 328 17.70 -17.51 -10.95
C ILE A 328 18.68 -16.34 -10.91
N THR A 329 19.22 -16.00 -12.08
CA THR A 329 20.17 -14.91 -12.27
C THR A 329 19.67 -13.89 -13.30
N LEU A 330 20.29 -12.71 -13.35
CA LEU A 330 20.04 -11.70 -14.38
C LEU A 330 21.05 -11.85 -15.51
N ASN A 331 20.61 -11.86 -16.77
CA ASN A 331 21.55 -11.80 -17.89
C ASN A 331 22.18 -10.40 -18.02
N GLU A 332 23.23 -10.27 -18.83
CA GLU A 332 23.97 -9.01 -18.95
C GLU A 332 23.16 -7.89 -19.60
N ASP A 333 22.29 -8.21 -20.57
CA ASP A 333 21.43 -7.21 -21.21
C ASP A 333 20.38 -6.67 -20.25
N ALA A 334 19.78 -7.54 -19.42
CA ALA A 334 18.88 -7.16 -18.35
C ALA A 334 19.57 -6.27 -17.31
N LYS A 335 20.79 -6.62 -16.87
CA LYS A 335 21.58 -5.78 -15.95
C LYS A 335 21.85 -4.40 -16.52
N GLN A 336 22.28 -4.32 -17.78
CA GLN A 336 22.54 -3.04 -18.45
C GLN A 336 21.30 -2.19 -18.56
N SER A 337 20.17 -2.77 -18.96
CA SER A 337 18.89 -2.07 -19.03
C SER A 337 18.47 -1.51 -17.68
N MET A 338 18.57 -2.31 -16.61
CA MET A 338 18.25 -1.86 -15.25
C MET A 338 19.14 -0.72 -14.77
N MET A 339 20.44 -0.72 -15.15
CA MET A 339 21.37 0.35 -14.78
C MET A 339 21.09 1.67 -15.50
N HIS A 340 20.49 1.63 -16.70
CA HIS A 340 20.14 2.82 -17.49
C HIS A 340 18.73 3.34 -17.23
N HIS A 341 17.87 2.54 -16.62
CA HIS A 341 16.50 2.94 -16.33
C HIS A 341 16.47 4.06 -15.26
N PRO A 342 15.63 5.10 -15.42
CA PRO A 342 15.58 6.26 -14.51
C PRO A 342 14.91 5.99 -13.16
N TRP A 343 14.19 4.90 -13.00
CA TRP A 343 13.52 4.46 -11.78
C TRP A 343 12.65 5.56 -11.12
N PRO A 344 11.64 6.10 -11.80
CA PRO A 344 10.75 7.11 -11.21
C PRO A 344 10.05 6.64 -9.95
N GLY A 345 9.66 5.36 -9.85
CA GLY A 345 9.11 4.73 -8.65
C GLY A 345 10.16 4.18 -7.67
N ASN A 346 11.46 4.43 -7.93
CA ASN A 346 12.58 4.06 -7.07
C ASN A 346 12.64 2.55 -6.75
N ILE A 347 12.89 2.18 -5.49
CA ILE A 347 13.01 0.78 -5.06
C ILE A 347 11.67 0.04 -5.19
N ARG A 348 10.54 0.73 -5.00
CA ARG A 348 9.20 0.12 -5.14
C ARG A 348 8.94 -0.33 -6.58
N GLU A 349 9.35 0.47 -7.55
CA GLU A 349 9.28 0.11 -8.96
C GLU A 349 10.22 -1.05 -9.29
N LEU A 350 11.49 -0.98 -8.83
CA LEU A 350 12.47 -2.05 -9.01
C LEU A 350 11.95 -3.39 -8.44
N GLU A 351 11.36 -3.37 -7.25
CA GLU A 351 10.75 -4.54 -6.61
C GLU A 351 9.62 -5.13 -7.46
N ASN A 352 8.72 -4.27 -7.98
CA ASN A 352 7.61 -4.69 -8.85
C ASN A 352 8.13 -5.28 -10.18
N VAL A 353 9.15 -4.67 -10.80
CA VAL A 353 9.76 -5.17 -12.04
C VAL A 353 10.35 -6.57 -11.82
N ILE A 354 11.09 -6.77 -10.73
CA ILE A 354 11.66 -8.09 -10.40
C ILE A 354 10.58 -9.12 -10.10
N GLN A 355 9.52 -8.77 -9.38
CA GLN A 355 8.40 -9.70 -9.15
C GLN A 355 7.75 -10.14 -10.45
N ARG A 356 7.49 -9.19 -11.38
CA ARG A 356 6.94 -9.51 -12.71
C ARG A 356 7.89 -10.39 -13.50
N ALA A 357 9.18 -10.05 -13.52
CA ALA A 357 10.20 -10.82 -14.23
C ALA A 357 10.30 -12.27 -13.74
N LEU A 358 10.21 -12.50 -12.43
CA LEU A 358 10.21 -13.86 -11.86
C LEU A 358 8.99 -14.70 -12.27
N ILE A 359 7.83 -14.07 -12.50
CA ILE A 359 6.62 -14.75 -12.99
C ILE A 359 6.76 -15.10 -14.47
N LEU A 360 7.39 -14.23 -15.27
CA LEU A 360 7.53 -14.41 -16.73
C LEU A 360 8.72 -15.31 -17.11
N CYS A 361 9.73 -15.37 -16.26
CA CYS A 361 10.96 -16.14 -16.49
C CYS A 361 10.66 -17.63 -16.65
N GLN A 362 10.93 -18.17 -17.84
CA GLN A 362 10.70 -19.59 -18.16
C GLN A 362 11.92 -20.49 -17.85
N GLY A 363 13.06 -19.89 -17.45
CA GLY A 363 14.32 -20.59 -17.24
C GLY A 363 14.96 -20.30 -15.87
N GLU A 364 16.29 -20.31 -15.84
CA GLU A 364 17.10 -19.97 -14.67
C GLU A 364 17.74 -18.57 -14.81
N GLU A 365 17.42 -17.86 -15.90
CA GLU A 365 17.98 -16.55 -16.21
C GLU A 365 16.86 -15.59 -16.65
N ILE A 366 16.77 -14.44 -15.97
CA ILE A 366 15.88 -13.34 -16.35
C ILE A 366 16.54 -12.60 -17.49
N VAL A 367 15.85 -12.54 -18.62
CA VAL A 367 16.27 -11.83 -19.84
C VAL A 367 15.61 -10.46 -19.94
N LEU A 368 16.10 -9.63 -20.88
CA LEU A 368 15.56 -8.29 -21.09
C LEU A 368 14.05 -8.27 -21.34
N ASP A 369 13.54 -9.25 -22.10
CA ASP A 369 12.12 -9.35 -22.44
C ASP A 369 11.23 -9.68 -21.23
N ASP A 370 11.79 -10.21 -20.14
CA ASP A 370 11.08 -10.46 -18.90
C ASP A 370 10.93 -9.16 -18.06
N LEU A 371 11.74 -8.12 -18.35
CA LEU A 371 11.74 -6.85 -17.62
C LEU A 371 10.68 -5.91 -18.22
N MET A 372 9.48 -5.92 -17.65
CA MET A 372 8.42 -4.97 -18.00
C MET A 372 8.58 -3.68 -17.18
N PHE A 373 9.16 -2.64 -17.77
CA PHE A 373 9.19 -1.30 -17.18
C PHE A 373 7.82 -0.61 -17.35
N GLU A 374 7.42 0.26 -16.42
CA GLU A 374 6.10 0.93 -16.45
C GLU A 374 5.91 1.89 -17.63
N THR A 375 6.99 2.20 -18.37
CA THR A 375 6.98 3.01 -19.59
C THR A 375 6.79 2.21 -20.88
N ASP A 376 6.86 0.87 -20.81
CA ASP A 376 6.58 0.03 -21.97
C ASP A 376 5.07 -0.17 -22.09
N ASP A 377 4.44 0.67 -22.91
CA ASP A 377 3.07 0.44 -23.37
C ASP A 377 2.96 -0.99 -23.92
N LEU A 378 2.04 -1.78 -23.38
CA LEU A 378 1.73 -3.16 -23.80
C LEU A 378 1.22 -3.27 -25.25
N ASP A 379 1.43 -2.25 -26.07
CA ASP A 379 0.98 -2.17 -27.45
C ASP A 379 2.07 -1.63 -28.40
N THR A 380 3.09 -2.45 -28.69
CA THR A 380 3.73 -2.39 -30.01
C THR A 380 4.24 -3.77 -30.43
N PRO A 381 3.60 -4.44 -31.41
CA PRO A 381 4.25 -5.52 -32.11
C PRO A 381 5.42 -4.95 -32.92
N HIS A 382 6.60 -5.52 -32.71
CA HIS A 382 7.77 -5.24 -33.56
C HIS A 382 7.41 -5.51 -35.04
N ALA A 383 7.26 -4.42 -35.80
CA ALA A 383 7.27 -4.47 -37.26
C ALA A 383 8.18 -3.36 -37.78
N GLU A 384 9.31 -3.82 -38.27
CA GLU A 384 10.16 -3.30 -39.33
C GLU A 384 10.31 -1.80 -39.58
N ARG A 385 11.57 -1.38 -39.43
CA ARG A 385 12.13 -0.13 -39.93
C ARG A 385 11.98 0.01 -41.45
N SER A 386 11.44 1.10 -41.91
CA SER A 386 11.92 1.75 -43.12
C SER A 386 11.71 3.26 -43.06
N LEU A 387 12.75 3.95 -43.43
CA LEU A 387 12.95 5.40 -43.54
C LEU A 387 11.93 6.03 -44.48
N ASP A 388 11.37 7.21 -44.16
CA ASP A 388 11.64 8.46 -44.89
C ASP A 388 10.80 9.63 -44.36
N SER A 389 11.53 10.66 -44.02
CA SER A 389 11.35 12.11 -44.19
C SER A 389 9.94 12.74 -44.16
N VAL A 390 9.77 13.77 -43.33
CA VAL A 390 9.48 15.19 -43.58
C VAL A 390 8.73 15.85 -42.42
N LYS A 391 9.31 16.96 -41.91
CA LYS A 391 8.81 17.96 -40.92
C LYS A 391 7.77 18.91 -41.62
N PRO A 392 7.21 19.95 -40.94
CA PRO A 392 6.86 20.21 -39.54
C PRO A 392 5.48 20.93 -39.37
N GLY A 393 5.03 21.13 -38.15
CA GLY A 393 4.08 22.22 -37.89
C GLY A 393 3.20 22.14 -36.66
N LEU A 394 3.51 22.97 -35.70
CA LEU A 394 2.69 23.76 -34.73
C LEU A 394 1.78 23.08 -33.69
N ASN A 395 2.20 23.31 -32.44
CA ASN A 395 1.47 23.86 -31.27
C ASN A 395 -0.01 23.50 -31.02
N THR A 396 -0.35 22.92 -29.86
CA THR A 396 -0.87 23.67 -28.69
C THR A 396 -1.33 22.74 -27.58
N PHE A 397 -0.82 22.97 -26.40
CA PHE A 397 -1.39 23.03 -25.03
C PHE A 397 -2.66 22.24 -24.61
N PHE A 398 -2.51 21.63 -23.45
CA PHE A 398 -3.41 21.42 -22.31
C PHE A 398 -4.24 20.14 -22.17
N ALA A 399 -4.11 19.64 -20.94
CA ALA A 399 -5.02 18.89 -20.08
C ALA A 399 -4.90 17.35 -20.09
N GLY A 400 -4.17 16.85 -19.10
CA GLY A 400 -4.16 15.45 -18.64
C GLY A 400 -5.42 15.07 -17.87
N GLU A 401 -5.61 13.81 -17.68
CA GLU A 401 -6.54 13.08 -16.80
C GLU A 401 -7.84 12.49 -17.38
N SER A 402 -8.27 12.78 -18.59
CA SER A 402 -9.49 12.17 -19.13
C SER A 402 -9.32 11.23 -20.32
N VAL A 403 -8.11 11.09 -20.87
CA VAL A 403 -7.89 10.39 -22.16
C VAL A 403 -7.89 8.87 -22.00
N LEU A 404 -7.23 8.33 -20.98
CA LEU A 404 -7.12 6.86 -20.77
C LEU A 404 -8.45 6.17 -20.43
N THR A 405 -9.30 6.83 -19.63
CA THR A 405 -10.63 6.31 -19.27
C THR A 405 -11.61 6.36 -20.44
N ASN A 406 -11.44 7.30 -21.37
CA ASN A 406 -12.28 7.41 -22.55
C ASN A 406 -11.89 6.39 -23.63
N ASP A 407 -10.61 6.10 -23.82
CA ASP A 407 -10.15 5.12 -24.82
C ASP A 407 -10.56 3.68 -24.48
N LEU A 408 -10.47 3.27 -23.21
CA LEU A 408 -10.95 1.97 -22.76
C LEU A 408 -12.46 1.82 -22.94
N LYS A 409 -13.23 2.86 -22.61
CA LYS A 409 -14.68 2.88 -22.82
C LYS A 409 -15.05 2.87 -24.30
N ASN A 410 -14.32 3.59 -25.15
CA ASN A 410 -14.54 3.59 -26.59
C ASN A 410 -14.24 2.23 -27.20
N ARG A 411 -13.18 1.56 -26.81
CA ARG A 411 -12.87 0.17 -27.25
C ARG A 411 -13.94 -0.83 -26.80
N GLU A 412 -14.40 -0.75 -25.55
CA GLU A 412 -15.52 -1.54 -25.05
C GLU A 412 -16.79 -1.30 -25.86
N TYR A 413 -17.09 -0.06 -26.18
CA TYR A 413 -18.24 0.30 -26.98
C TYR A 413 -18.15 -0.24 -28.41
N HIS A 414 -16.99 -0.15 -29.06
CA HIS A 414 -16.77 -0.74 -30.39
C HIS A 414 -16.93 -2.26 -30.35
N LEU A 415 -16.42 -2.96 -29.35
CA LEU A 415 -16.55 -4.40 -29.19
C LEU A 415 -18.02 -4.82 -29.06
N ILE A 416 -18.82 -4.10 -28.27
CA ILE A 416 -20.26 -4.35 -28.12
C ILE A 416 -20.98 -4.13 -29.46
N VAL A 417 -20.66 -3.07 -30.19
CA VAL A 417 -21.26 -2.75 -31.49
C VAL A 417 -20.92 -3.81 -32.54
N ASP A 418 -19.68 -4.21 -32.66
CA ASP A 418 -19.22 -5.20 -33.62
C ASP A 418 -19.81 -6.60 -33.35
N THR A 419 -19.93 -6.94 -32.05
CA THR A 419 -20.61 -8.19 -31.67
C THR A 419 -22.12 -8.15 -31.95
N LEU A 420 -22.78 -7.01 -31.69
CA LEU A 420 -24.19 -6.82 -32.07
C LEU A 420 -24.41 -6.91 -33.58
N LYS A 421 -23.50 -6.36 -34.39
CA LYS A 421 -23.52 -6.50 -35.85
C LYS A 421 -23.38 -7.95 -36.28
N SER A 422 -22.45 -8.69 -35.71
CA SER A 422 -22.19 -10.10 -36.09
C SER A 422 -23.36 -11.04 -35.81
N VAL A 423 -24.24 -10.70 -34.88
CA VAL A 423 -25.43 -11.50 -34.50
C VAL A 423 -26.75 -10.85 -34.91
N ALA A 424 -26.72 -9.93 -35.92
CA ALA A 424 -27.91 -9.27 -36.46
C ALA A 424 -28.84 -8.64 -35.38
N GLY A 425 -28.26 -7.96 -34.35
CA GLY A 425 -29.00 -7.23 -33.32
C GLY A 425 -29.55 -8.10 -32.17
N HIS A 426 -29.32 -9.39 -32.12
CA HIS A 426 -29.83 -10.29 -31.09
C HIS A 426 -29.13 -10.05 -29.72
N LYS A 427 -29.71 -9.22 -28.86
CA LYS A 427 -29.15 -8.81 -27.57
C LYS A 427 -28.79 -9.99 -26.63
N ASN A 428 -29.59 -11.07 -26.62
CA ASN A 428 -29.31 -12.22 -25.78
C ASN A 428 -28.09 -13.03 -26.25
N LYS A 429 -27.94 -13.24 -27.56
CA LYS A 429 -26.76 -13.88 -28.15
C LYS A 429 -25.50 -13.06 -28.03
N THR A 430 -25.63 -11.74 -28.14
CA THR A 430 -24.52 -10.81 -27.91
C THR A 430 -24.01 -10.88 -26.44
N ALA A 431 -24.93 -10.94 -25.49
CA ALA A 431 -24.57 -11.09 -24.07
C ALA A 431 -23.81 -12.40 -23.80
N GLU A 432 -24.26 -13.50 -24.44
CA GLU A 432 -23.61 -14.81 -24.35
C GLU A 432 -22.20 -14.82 -24.94
N ILE A 433 -22.01 -14.21 -26.11
CA ILE A 433 -20.68 -14.14 -26.79
C ILE A 433 -19.72 -13.24 -25.97
N LEU A 434 -20.21 -12.15 -25.38
CA LEU A 434 -19.42 -11.24 -24.57
C LEU A 434 -19.22 -11.71 -23.11
N GLY A 435 -19.79 -12.87 -22.74
CA GLY A 435 -19.67 -13.43 -21.38
C GLY A 435 -20.32 -12.57 -20.29
N ILE A 436 -21.32 -11.74 -20.64
CA ILE A 436 -22.02 -10.85 -19.70
C ILE A 436 -23.51 -11.16 -19.60
N SER A 437 -24.15 -10.76 -18.50
CA SER A 437 -25.59 -10.96 -18.34
C SER A 437 -26.39 -10.08 -19.33
N PRO A 438 -27.58 -10.55 -19.82
CA PRO A 438 -28.44 -9.71 -20.66
C PRO A 438 -28.87 -8.40 -20.00
N ARG A 439 -28.91 -8.35 -18.70
CA ARG A 439 -29.20 -7.14 -17.90
C ARG A 439 -28.02 -6.17 -17.96
N THR A 440 -26.80 -6.65 -17.82
CA THR A 440 -25.56 -5.87 -17.92
C THR A 440 -25.40 -5.29 -19.32
N LEU A 441 -25.68 -6.07 -20.36
CA LEU A 441 -25.63 -5.57 -21.75
C LEU A 441 -26.63 -4.44 -21.99
N ARG A 442 -27.87 -4.58 -21.52
CA ARG A 442 -28.89 -3.50 -21.64
C ARG A 442 -28.47 -2.21 -20.94
N TYR A 443 -27.89 -2.33 -19.75
CA TYR A 443 -27.38 -1.17 -19.00
C TYR A 443 -26.23 -0.48 -19.77
N LYS A 444 -25.29 -1.26 -20.29
CA LYS A 444 -24.17 -0.73 -21.10
C LYS A 444 -24.66 -0.03 -22.38
N ILE A 445 -25.61 -0.63 -23.11
CA ILE A 445 -26.23 -0.02 -24.30
C ILE A 445 -26.95 1.30 -23.95
N ALA A 446 -27.71 1.35 -22.86
CA ALA A 446 -28.35 2.58 -22.40
C ALA A 446 -27.35 3.69 -22.11
N ARG A 447 -26.24 3.35 -21.43
CA ARG A 447 -25.17 4.31 -21.10
C ARG A 447 -24.37 4.76 -22.33
N MET A 448 -24.24 3.91 -23.36
CA MET A 448 -23.63 4.30 -24.64
C MET A 448 -24.50 5.32 -25.37
N ARG A 449 -25.83 5.20 -25.32
CA ARG A 449 -26.77 6.19 -25.88
C ARG A 449 -26.67 7.53 -25.14
N GLU A 450 -26.61 7.52 -23.82
CA GLU A 450 -26.41 8.74 -23.02
C GLU A 450 -25.11 9.47 -23.35
N ASN A 451 -24.07 8.73 -23.74
CA ASN A 451 -22.77 9.29 -24.12
C ASN A 451 -22.65 9.65 -25.62
N GLY A 452 -23.78 9.66 -26.38
CA GLY A 452 -23.83 10.12 -27.76
C GLY A 452 -23.33 9.14 -28.84
N PHE A 453 -23.19 7.84 -28.50
CA PHE A 453 -22.91 6.79 -29.48
C PHE A 453 -24.17 6.44 -30.25
N ASP A 454 -24.16 6.63 -31.59
CA ASP A 454 -25.32 6.45 -32.47
C ASP A 454 -25.55 4.98 -32.81
N PHE A 455 -26.75 4.47 -32.47
CA PHE A 455 -27.17 3.07 -32.66
C PHE A 455 -28.34 2.88 -33.61
N ASP A 456 -28.80 3.96 -34.28
CA ASP A 456 -30.11 4.01 -34.94
C ASP A 456 -30.27 3.09 -36.16
N TYR A 457 -29.31 2.23 -36.50
CA TYR A 457 -29.41 1.35 -37.69
C TYR A 457 -29.78 -0.11 -37.38
N TYR A 458 -30.03 -0.55 -36.14
CA TYR A 458 -30.16 -1.95 -35.77
C TYR A 458 -31.36 -2.31 -34.88
N GLU A 459 -32.36 -1.46 -34.71
CA GLU A 459 -33.59 -1.78 -33.94
C GLU A 459 -34.79 -2.19 -34.73
N SER A 460 -34.65 -2.52 -36.03
CA SER A 460 -35.77 -3.02 -36.85
C SER A 460 -35.47 -4.47 -37.34
N ALA A 461 -35.69 -5.43 -36.46
CA ALA A 461 -36.13 -6.79 -36.75
C ALA A 461 -36.52 -7.52 -35.44
#